data_20762c433aa624a29cfa4a7d146288bd
#
_entry.id   20762c433aa624a29cfa4a7d146288bd
#
_cell.length_a   1.000
_cell.length_b   1.000
_cell.length_c   1.000
_cell.angle_alpha   90.00
_cell.angle_beta   90.00
_cell.angle_gamma   90.00
#
_symmetry.space_group_name_H-M   'P 1'
#
loop_
_entity.id
_entity.type
_entity.pdbx_description
1 polymer ?
#
loop_
_entity_poly.entity_id
_entity_poly.type
_entity_poly.pdbx_seq_one_letter_code
_entity_poly.pdbx_strand_id
1 'polypeptide(L)'
;MKRIFLFLLLIVISNKAIASLEGETLICDKDTRGYNFISKDKVKVSGINLNKLKIFSINHSYEINENAIFIQQPLKALDNKEKPRPIGWIFRRTLDYVSLDYVNGDWSRKFLWSCETTSSEQLKIRIKNKLNELIKVTGKKL
;
A
#
# COMPACT_ATOMS: atom_id res chain seq x y z
N MET A 1 -12.64 24.25 58.80
CA MET A 1 -12.78 23.04 57.97
C MET A 1 -12.40 23.41 56.53
N LYS A 2 -11.18 23.06 56.10
CA LYS A 2 -10.66 23.35 54.74
C LYS A 2 -11.00 22.16 53.88
N ARG A 3 -11.86 22.33 52.87
CA ARG A 3 -12.15 21.33 51.86
C ARG A 3 -11.04 21.39 50.84
N ILE A 4 -10.18 20.36 50.83
CA ILE A 4 -9.18 20.13 49.82
C ILE A 4 -9.90 19.52 48.62
N PHE A 5 -10.07 20.31 47.54
CA PHE A 5 -10.52 19.83 46.26
C PHE A 5 -9.32 19.10 45.56
N LEU A 6 -9.35 17.81 45.63
CA LEU A 6 -8.39 16.97 44.89
C LEU A 6 -8.82 16.96 43.43
N PHE A 7 -8.24 17.87 42.61
CA PHE A 7 -8.35 17.80 41.17
C PHE A 7 -7.55 16.58 40.67
N LEU A 8 -8.25 15.47 40.47
CA LEU A 8 -7.71 14.33 39.77
C LEU A 8 -7.62 14.70 38.30
N LEU A 9 -6.45 15.19 37.87
CA LEU A 9 -6.10 15.43 36.46
C LEU A 9 -6.01 14.08 35.79
N LEU A 10 -7.12 13.59 35.23
CA LEU A 10 -7.16 12.47 34.33
C LEU A 10 -6.41 12.89 33.04
N ILE A 11 -5.10 12.65 33.04
CA ILE A 11 -4.30 12.68 31.81
C ILE A 11 -4.79 11.49 30.97
N VAL A 12 -5.78 11.75 30.14
CA VAL A 12 -6.14 10.83 29.04
C VAL A 12 -4.97 10.87 28.08
N ILE A 13 -4.02 9.97 28.29
CA ILE A 13 -3.01 9.67 27.29
C ILE A 13 -3.76 9.03 26.13
N SER A 14 -4.17 9.88 25.19
CA SER A 14 -4.69 9.43 23.91
C SER A 14 -3.53 8.75 23.18
N ASN A 15 -3.30 7.48 23.48
CA ASN A 15 -2.56 6.62 22.59
C ASN A 15 -3.36 6.62 21.28
N LYS A 16 -2.94 7.46 20.33
CA LYS A 16 -3.41 7.36 18.96
C LYS A 16 -2.95 5.99 18.46
N ALA A 17 -3.74 4.97 18.71
CA ALA A 17 -3.54 3.68 18.10
C ALA A 17 -3.51 3.94 16.59
N ILE A 18 -2.38 3.63 15.96
CA ILE A 18 -2.28 3.69 14.50
C ILE A 18 -3.31 2.66 14.02
N ALA A 19 -4.40 3.16 13.43
CA ALA A 19 -5.50 2.30 13.00
C ALA A 19 -4.95 1.25 12.03
N SER A 20 -5.27 -0.02 12.30
CA SER A 20 -4.97 -1.11 11.38
C SER A 20 -5.61 -0.84 10.02
N LEU A 21 -4.90 -1.15 8.95
CA LEU A 21 -5.44 -1.12 7.58
C LEU A 21 -6.05 -2.46 7.17
N GLU A 22 -6.11 -3.43 8.07
CA GLU A 22 -6.68 -4.74 7.77
C GLU A 22 -8.10 -4.63 7.22
N GLY A 23 -8.34 -5.25 6.06
CA GLY A 23 -9.60 -5.16 5.34
C GLY A 23 -9.70 -3.99 4.36
N GLU A 24 -8.84 -2.99 4.48
CA GLU A 24 -8.82 -1.87 3.54
C GLU A 24 -8.26 -2.29 2.18
N THR A 25 -8.73 -1.64 1.14
CA THR A 25 -8.27 -1.89 -0.23
C THR A 25 -8.12 -0.57 -0.96
N LEU A 26 -6.99 -0.40 -1.64
CA LEU A 26 -6.71 0.75 -2.48
C LEU A 26 -6.51 0.32 -3.92
N ILE A 27 -6.92 1.18 -4.86
CA ILE A 27 -6.60 1.06 -6.27
C ILE A 27 -5.88 2.32 -6.73
N CYS A 28 -4.86 2.15 -7.55
CA CYS A 28 -3.93 3.20 -7.95
C CYS A 28 -3.65 3.16 -9.45
N ASP A 29 -3.00 4.22 -9.95
CA ASP A 29 -2.44 4.27 -11.30
C ASP A 29 -3.46 3.90 -12.38
N LYS A 30 -4.60 4.58 -12.38
CA LYS A 30 -5.67 4.37 -13.38
C LYS A 30 -6.04 2.89 -13.51
N ASP A 31 -6.25 2.22 -12.39
CA ASP A 31 -6.69 0.83 -12.29
C ASP A 31 -5.64 -0.23 -12.71
N THR A 32 -4.37 0.14 -12.81
CA THR A 32 -3.32 -0.81 -13.15
C THR A 32 -2.67 -1.47 -11.94
N ARG A 33 -2.91 -0.95 -10.72
CA ARG A 33 -2.31 -1.47 -9.49
C ARG A 33 -3.26 -1.36 -8.31
N GLY A 34 -3.25 -2.37 -7.45
CA GLY A 34 -4.06 -2.37 -6.23
C GLY A 34 -3.35 -2.98 -5.04
N TYR A 35 -3.78 -2.56 -3.86
CA TYR A 35 -3.26 -2.95 -2.55
C TYR A 35 -4.40 -3.40 -1.67
N ASN A 36 -4.44 -4.69 -1.35
CA ASN A 36 -5.42 -5.26 -0.43
C ASN A 36 -4.71 -5.64 0.87
N PHE A 37 -4.99 -4.93 1.96
CA PHE A 37 -4.39 -5.11 3.27
C PHE A 37 -5.07 -6.29 3.98
N ILE A 38 -4.43 -7.46 3.95
CA ILE A 38 -5.01 -8.74 4.40
C ILE A 38 -4.81 -9.03 5.88
N SER A 39 -3.84 -8.38 6.51
CA SER A 39 -3.62 -8.40 7.95
C SER A 39 -2.90 -7.12 8.39
N LYS A 40 -2.60 -7.00 9.68
CA LYS A 40 -1.89 -5.83 10.23
C LYS A 40 -0.48 -5.59 9.68
N ASP A 41 0.12 -6.56 8.99
CA ASP A 41 1.49 -6.54 8.49
C ASP A 41 1.65 -7.07 7.06
N LYS A 42 0.55 -7.52 6.42
CA LYS A 42 0.58 -8.11 5.08
C LYS A 42 -0.37 -7.42 4.13
N VAL A 43 0.13 -7.11 2.95
CA VAL A 43 -0.63 -6.54 1.85
C VAL A 43 -0.43 -7.39 0.60
N LYS A 44 -1.54 -7.71 -0.07
CA LYS A 44 -1.52 -8.31 -1.39
C LYS A 44 -1.50 -7.21 -2.43
N VAL A 45 -0.40 -7.10 -3.16
CA VAL A 45 -0.26 -6.19 -4.29
C VAL A 45 -0.66 -6.93 -5.57
N SER A 46 -1.66 -6.41 -6.25
CA SER A 46 -2.14 -6.92 -7.53
C SER A 46 -1.97 -5.85 -8.60
N GLY A 47 -1.74 -6.25 -9.84
CA GLY A 47 -1.58 -5.29 -10.92
C GLY A 47 -1.46 -5.92 -12.28
N ILE A 48 -1.23 -5.07 -13.28
CA ILE A 48 -1.04 -5.48 -14.67
C ILE A 48 0.46 -5.39 -15.01
N ASN A 49 1.02 -6.49 -15.44
CA ASN A 49 2.33 -6.49 -16.08
C ASN A 49 2.15 -6.00 -17.52
N LEU A 50 2.52 -4.75 -17.79
CA LEU A 50 2.31 -4.10 -19.08
C LEU A 50 3.08 -4.77 -20.23
N ASN A 51 4.24 -5.38 -19.93
CA ASN A 51 5.02 -6.06 -20.97
C ASN A 51 4.39 -7.40 -21.39
N LYS A 52 3.76 -8.10 -20.44
CA LYS A 52 3.17 -9.43 -20.67
C LYS A 52 1.65 -9.37 -20.84
N LEU A 53 1.02 -8.23 -20.58
CA LEU A 53 -0.43 -8.03 -20.52
C LEU A 53 -1.13 -9.12 -19.67
N LYS A 54 -0.61 -9.34 -18.46
CA LYS A 54 -1.12 -10.34 -17.52
C LYS A 54 -1.27 -9.71 -16.13
N ILE A 55 -2.29 -10.15 -15.41
CA ILE A 55 -2.46 -9.81 -14.00
C ILE A 55 -1.44 -10.58 -13.17
N PHE A 56 -0.78 -9.89 -12.25
CA PHE A 56 0.03 -10.50 -11.20
C PHE A 56 -0.56 -10.22 -9.83
N SER A 57 -0.17 -11.03 -8.86
CA SER A 57 -0.52 -10.81 -7.45
C SER A 57 0.61 -11.34 -6.57
N ILE A 58 1.14 -10.48 -5.70
CA ILE A 58 2.29 -10.79 -4.84
C ILE A 58 2.00 -10.29 -3.43
N ASN A 59 2.34 -11.10 -2.43
CA ASN A 59 2.24 -10.71 -1.04
C ASN A 59 3.51 -9.99 -0.60
N HIS A 60 3.33 -8.86 0.06
CA HIS A 60 4.36 -8.02 0.66
C HIS A 60 4.06 -7.84 2.15
N SER A 61 5.08 -7.55 2.94
CA SER A 61 4.89 -6.95 4.25
C SER A 61 4.75 -5.44 4.10
N TYR A 62 4.16 -4.80 5.11
CA TYR A 62 4.09 -3.35 5.19
C TYR A 62 4.23 -2.87 6.62
N GLU A 63 4.66 -1.62 6.76
CA GLU A 63 4.74 -0.90 8.02
C GLU A 63 3.95 0.41 7.91
N ILE A 64 3.42 0.87 9.03
CA ILE A 64 2.64 2.12 9.09
C ILE A 64 3.28 3.04 10.11
N ASN A 65 3.37 4.33 9.74
CA ASN A 65 3.53 5.40 10.71
C ASN A 65 2.39 6.43 10.57
N GLU A 66 2.49 7.54 11.26
CA GLU A 66 1.46 8.59 11.23
C GLU A 66 1.20 9.16 9.84
N ASN A 67 2.21 9.21 8.98
CA ASN A 67 2.19 9.90 7.70
C ASN A 67 2.06 8.97 6.49
N ALA A 68 2.57 7.74 6.59
CA ALA A 68 2.71 6.86 5.43
C ALA A 68 2.59 5.37 5.78
N ILE A 69 2.29 4.61 4.74
CA ILE A 69 2.29 3.16 4.68
C ILE A 69 3.49 2.77 3.81
N PHE A 70 4.45 2.06 4.37
CA PHE A 70 5.66 1.61 3.66
C PHE A 70 5.45 0.19 3.16
N ILE A 71 5.45 -0.01 1.87
CA ILE A 71 5.39 -1.34 1.25
C ILE A 71 6.81 -1.89 1.15
N GLN A 72 7.05 -3.05 1.76
CA GLN A 72 8.35 -3.69 1.82
C GLN A 72 8.58 -4.61 0.62
N GLN A 73 9.82 -5.03 0.40
CA GLN A 73 10.14 -6.06 -0.60
C GLN A 73 9.32 -7.34 -0.37
N PRO A 74 9.03 -8.12 -1.43
CA PRO A 74 8.35 -9.41 -1.27
C PRO A 74 9.17 -10.34 -0.38
N LEU A 75 8.51 -11.02 0.55
CA LEU A 75 9.17 -11.95 1.49
C LEU A 75 9.97 -13.06 0.81
N LYS A 76 9.59 -13.44 -0.42
CA LYS A 76 10.31 -14.43 -1.23
C LYS A 76 11.63 -13.93 -1.84
N ALA A 77 11.85 -12.62 -1.84
CA ALA A 77 13.06 -12.01 -2.41
C ALA A 77 14.15 -11.75 -1.37
N LEU A 78 13.88 -12.08 -0.10
CA LEU A 78 14.82 -11.86 1.00
C LEU A 78 15.58 -13.16 1.28
N ASP A 79 16.90 -13.12 1.15
CA ASP A 79 17.76 -14.05 1.85
C ASP A 79 17.56 -13.86 3.36
N ASN A 80 17.54 -14.95 4.12
CA ASN A 80 17.19 -15.00 5.55
C ASN A 80 18.01 -14.05 6.48
N LYS A 81 18.89 -13.22 5.94
CA LYS A 81 19.77 -12.29 6.68
C LYS A 81 19.51 -10.82 6.37
N GLU A 82 18.72 -10.49 5.35
CA GLU A 82 18.47 -9.10 4.99
C GLU A 82 17.17 -8.58 5.61
N LYS A 83 17.25 -7.36 6.16
CA LYS A 83 16.03 -6.66 6.58
C LYS A 83 15.23 -6.25 5.35
N PRO A 84 13.89 -6.39 5.38
CA PRO A 84 13.05 -5.90 4.30
C PRO A 84 13.31 -4.43 4.02
N ARG A 85 13.43 -4.06 2.74
CA ARG A 85 13.60 -2.67 2.33
C ARG A 85 12.29 -2.15 1.73
N PRO A 86 11.91 -0.90 1.97
CA PRO A 86 10.72 -0.33 1.34
C PRO A 86 10.93 -0.24 -0.17
N ILE A 87 9.93 -0.65 -0.95
CA ILE A 87 9.88 -0.48 -2.40
C ILE A 87 9.03 0.71 -2.81
N GLY A 88 8.32 1.30 -1.86
CA GLY A 88 7.49 2.48 -2.03
C GLY A 88 6.69 2.76 -0.78
N TRP A 89 5.99 3.88 -0.78
CA TRP A 89 5.09 4.26 0.29
C TRP A 89 3.84 4.95 -0.23
N ILE A 90 2.77 4.87 0.54
CA ILE A 90 1.51 5.56 0.30
C ILE A 90 1.35 6.61 1.39
N PHE A 91 1.19 7.87 1.02
CA PHE A 91 0.88 8.93 1.97
C PHE A 91 -0.55 8.77 2.47
N ARG A 92 -0.74 8.63 3.78
CA ARG A 92 -2.06 8.37 4.37
C ARG A 92 -3.07 9.50 4.18
N ARG A 93 -2.58 10.73 4.05
CA ARG A 93 -3.41 11.92 3.92
C ARG A 93 -3.93 12.13 2.51
N THR A 94 -3.10 11.91 1.49
CA THR A 94 -3.41 12.18 0.09
C THR A 94 -3.69 10.92 -0.71
N LEU A 95 -3.32 9.75 -0.17
CA LEU A 95 -3.32 8.46 -0.86
C LEU A 95 -2.42 8.43 -2.11
N ASP A 96 -1.44 9.31 -2.18
CA ASP A 96 -0.45 9.27 -3.25
C ASP A 96 0.59 8.18 -2.95
N TYR A 97 0.85 7.33 -3.94
CA TYR A 97 1.89 6.32 -3.90
C TYR A 97 3.16 6.81 -4.56
N VAL A 98 4.27 6.66 -3.88
CA VAL A 98 5.62 6.91 -4.41
C VAL A 98 6.34 5.58 -4.53
N SER A 99 6.75 5.22 -5.75
CA SER A 99 7.63 4.08 -5.99
C SER A 99 9.07 4.47 -5.77
N LEU A 100 9.82 3.56 -5.15
CA LEU A 100 11.27 3.67 -5.01
C LEU A 100 11.97 2.74 -6.01
N ASP A 101 13.04 3.24 -6.59
CA ASP A 101 13.96 2.45 -7.39
C ASP A 101 15.38 2.65 -6.84
N TYR A 102 16.13 1.57 -6.74
CA TYR A 102 17.52 1.60 -6.29
C TYR A 102 18.43 1.50 -7.50
N VAL A 103 19.01 2.62 -7.90
CA VAL A 103 19.88 2.70 -9.07
C VAL A 103 21.23 3.27 -8.65
N ASN A 104 22.31 2.57 -8.99
CA ASN A 104 23.70 3.01 -8.74
C ASN A 104 24.04 3.34 -7.29
N GLY A 105 23.45 2.63 -6.34
CA GLY A 105 23.72 2.85 -4.91
C GLY A 105 22.79 3.87 -4.23
N ASP A 106 21.96 4.56 -4.99
CA ASP A 106 21.05 5.59 -4.47
C ASP A 106 19.58 5.22 -4.68
N TRP A 107 18.75 5.62 -3.70
CA TRP A 107 17.30 5.53 -3.80
C TRP A 107 16.75 6.74 -4.55
N SER A 108 16.05 6.49 -5.65
CA SER A 108 15.35 7.52 -6.39
C SER A 108 13.84 7.28 -6.39
N ARG A 109 13.07 8.36 -6.38
CA ARG A 109 11.63 8.32 -6.62
C ARG A 109 11.42 8.09 -8.12
N LYS A 110 10.68 7.02 -8.46
CA LYS A 110 10.46 6.68 -9.87
C LYS A 110 9.11 7.13 -10.37
N PHE A 111 8.06 6.89 -9.59
CA PHE A 111 6.69 7.16 -10.00
C PHE A 111 5.86 7.76 -8.87
N LEU A 112 4.94 8.63 -9.21
CA LEU A 112 3.91 9.14 -8.33
C LEU A 112 2.55 8.76 -8.90
N TRP A 113 1.74 8.04 -8.14
CA TRP A 113 0.38 7.65 -8.52
C TRP A 113 -0.60 8.07 -7.46
N SER A 114 -1.78 8.50 -7.87
CA SER A 114 -2.88 8.69 -6.94
C SER A 114 -3.63 7.38 -6.74
N CYS A 115 -4.00 7.11 -5.51
CA CYS A 115 -4.80 5.96 -5.12
C CYS A 115 -6.16 6.43 -4.58
N GLU A 116 -7.13 5.55 -4.62
CA GLU A 116 -8.42 5.73 -3.98
C GLU A 116 -8.85 4.45 -3.26
N THR A 117 -9.74 4.59 -2.30
CA THR A 117 -10.31 3.44 -1.59
C THR A 117 -11.29 2.69 -2.48
N THR A 118 -11.32 1.37 -2.35
CA THR A 118 -12.23 0.50 -3.08
C THR A 118 -12.50 -0.78 -2.26
N SER A 119 -13.38 -1.65 -2.72
CA SER A 119 -13.51 -2.99 -2.15
C SER A 119 -12.60 -3.99 -2.86
N SER A 120 -12.29 -5.09 -2.17
CA SER A 120 -11.47 -6.18 -2.73
C SER A 120 -12.11 -6.80 -3.99
N GLU A 121 -13.44 -6.83 -4.05
CA GLU A 121 -14.18 -7.30 -5.22
C GLU A 121 -14.08 -6.32 -6.39
N GLN A 122 -14.34 -5.04 -6.14
CA GLN A 122 -14.23 -3.98 -7.14
C GLN A 122 -12.80 -3.84 -7.67
N LEU A 123 -11.78 -4.01 -6.82
CA LEU A 123 -10.39 -4.04 -7.25
C LEU A 123 -10.15 -5.08 -8.35
N LYS A 124 -10.64 -6.30 -8.17
CA LYS A 124 -10.48 -7.39 -9.16
C LYS A 124 -11.17 -7.05 -10.48
N ILE A 125 -12.39 -6.52 -10.40
CA ILE A 125 -13.19 -6.14 -11.58
C ILE A 125 -12.48 -5.01 -12.34
N ARG A 126 -12.05 -3.97 -11.66
CA ARG A 126 -11.41 -2.80 -12.27
C ARG A 126 -10.09 -3.17 -12.95
N ILE A 127 -9.21 -3.94 -12.29
CA ILE A 127 -7.95 -4.41 -12.89
C ILE A 127 -8.23 -5.28 -14.13
N LYS A 128 -9.22 -6.17 -14.07
CA LYS A 128 -9.59 -7.01 -15.21
C LYS A 128 -10.11 -6.19 -16.40
N ASN A 129 -10.96 -5.22 -16.13
CA ASN A 129 -11.50 -4.33 -17.16
C ASN A 129 -10.39 -3.50 -17.80
N LYS A 130 -9.46 -2.99 -17.00
CA LYS A 130 -8.31 -2.25 -17.48
C LYS A 130 -7.39 -3.11 -18.33
N LEU A 131 -7.13 -4.35 -17.94
CA LEU A 131 -6.37 -5.30 -18.78
C LEU A 131 -7.05 -5.52 -20.14
N ASN A 132 -8.36 -5.73 -20.17
CA ASN A 132 -9.12 -5.93 -21.41
C ASN A 132 -9.04 -4.70 -22.33
N GLU A 133 -9.11 -3.50 -21.75
CA GLU A 133 -8.91 -2.23 -22.46
C GLU A 133 -7.52 -2.16 -23.10
N LEU A 134 -6.47 -2.46 -22.33
CA LEU A 134 -5.09 -2.43 -22.80
C LEU A 134 -4.84 -3.45 -23.92
N ILE A 135 -5.40 -4.64 -23.83
CA ILE A 135 -5.32 -5.67 -24.88
C ILE A 135 -5.95 -5.17 -26.19
N LYS A 136 -7.13 -4.54 -26.10
CA LYS A 136 -7.81 -3.98 -27.29
C LYS A 136 -6.97 -2.89 -27.96
N VAL A 137 -6.41 -1.98 -27.17
CA VAL A 137 -5.60 -0.86 -27.69
C VAL A 137 -4.30 -1.32 -28.31
N THR A 138 -3.63 -2.31 -27.70
CA THR A 138 -2.34 -2.82 -28.20
C THR A 138 -2.46 -3.79 -29.36
N GLY A 139 -3.66 -4.27 -29.69
CA GLY A 139 -3.89 -5.29 -30.72
C GLY A 139 -3.25 -6.66 -30.43
N LYS A 140 -2.68 -6.85 -29.23
CA LYS A 140 -2.12 -8.12 -28.81
C LYS A 140 -3.25 -9.08 -28.43
N LYS A 141 -3.38 -10.16 -29.20
CA LYS A 141 -4.19 -11.32 -28.76
C LYS A 141 -3.39 -12.12 -27.73
N LEU A 142 -4.06 -12.53 -26.66
CA LEU A 142 -3.51 -13.48 -25.69
C LEU A 142 -3.38 -14.87 -26.30
#